data_b17e2df2a2bf5c1b154e6ac9a097cb41
#
_entry.id   b17e2df2a2bf5c1b154e6ac9a097cb41
#
_cell.length_a   1.000
_cell.length_b   1.000
_cell.length_c   1.000
_cell.angle_alpha   90.00
_cell.angle_beta   90.00
_cell.angle_gamma   90.00
#
_symmetry.space_group_name_H-M   'P 1'
#
loop_
_entity.id
_entity.type
_entity.pdbx_description
1 polymer ?
#
loop_
_entity_poly.entity_id
_entity_poly.type
_entity_poly.pdbx_seq_one_letter_code
_entity_poly.pdbx_strand_id
1 'polypeptide(L)'
;MGSADYARRFGARWRPTHPAMTIEWPIPRTVPGGPGTPLQIDFGRLLQPRIPELGVFEIAGATLVRPWGWLIGAEGIILANHTWFSHGFDATGCHEGRFARFVDHVLRNAEATPLPGTTLSLLSDFASDNYCHFLLDALARLALVEAAGIDLDTVTTILVPKPCSENARRLLAALPLPAEKIVTIEAEPRGRFLPERLIAPTFPGAPGCYGPLVPAFLRARFPRPTPAAGRGMRLYVDRTAKRRPLENRDEVLAVMVKHGFRIYDPSDHDDQPADFAAASVVVGAHGAGLANLVFSQPGTPVLELVPTDQIHPYYFTLAQAAGLDHAFLPCCSAEGRPPGDFSPSPYPFRVDIESLRGALASIGCDGPLRGG
;
A
#
# COMPACT_ATOMS: atom_id res chain seq x y z
N MET A 1 -1.76 -16.27 -14.94
CA MET A 1 -2.95 -16.07 -15.81
C MET A 1 -3.85 -15.02 -15.17
N GLY A 2 -4.40 -14.10 -15.94
CA GLY A 2 -5.36 -13.10 -15.43
C GLY A 2 -6.73 -13.70 -15.12
N SER A 3 -7.48 -13.08 -14.21
CA SER A 3 -8.78 -13.59 -13.74
C SER A 3 -9.81 -13.74 -14.88
N ALA A 4 -9.89 -12.76 -15.79
CA ALA A 4 -10.81 -12.81 -16.93
C ALA A 4 -10.45 -13.96 -17.91
N ASP A 5 -9.16 -14.20 -18.15
CA ASP A 5 -8.70 -15.29 -19.03
C ASP A 5 -8.98 -16.65 -18.41
N TYR A 6 -8.75 -16.76 -17.11
CA TYR A 6 -9.05 -18.00 -16.37
C TYR A 6 -10.56 -18.28 -16.41
N ALA A 7 -11.39 -17.28 -16.15
CA ALA A 7 -12.84 -17.45 -16.16
C ALA A 7 -13.37 -17.94 -17.50
N ARG A 8 -12.87 -17.35 -18.61
CA ARG A 8 -13.23 -17.81 -19.98
C ARG A 8 -12.81 -19.24 -20.25
N ARG A 9 -11.62 -19.63 -19.78
CA ARG A 9 -11.03 -20.95 -20.09
C ARG A 9 -11.60 -22.07 -19.24
N PHE A 10 -11.91 -21.81 -17.97
CA PHE A 10 -12.27 -22.82 -16.97
C PHE A 10 -13.69 -22.68 -16.42
N GLY A 11 -14.52 -21.82 -17.02
CA GLY A 11 -15.93 -21.70 -16.68
C GLY A 11 -16.22 -21.07 -15.33
N ALA A 12 -15.26 -20.34 -14.75
CA ALA A 12 -15.50 -19.56 -13.53
C ALA A 12 -16.20 -18.24 -13.87
N ARG A 13 -16.74 -17.56 -12.83
CA ARG A 13 -17.41 -16.29 -13.03
C ARG A 13 -16.47 -15.12 -12.78
N TRP A 14 -16.36 -14.23 -13.76
CA TRP A 14 -15.69 -12.95 -13.67
C TRP A 14 -16.69 -11.80 -13.71
N ARG A 15 -16.64 -10.90 -12.74
CA ARG A 15 -17.42 -9.67 -12.70
C ARG A 15 -16.50 -8.47 -12.84
N PRO A 16 -16.30 -7.93 -14.06
CA PRO A 16 -15.50 -6.72 -14.25
C PRO A 16 -16.22 -5.54 -13.59
N THR A 17 -15.47 -4.67 -12.92
CA THR A 17 -15.98 -3.47 -12.27
C THR A 17 -15.38 -2.20 -12.84
N HIS A 18 -14.10 -2.22 -13.19
CA HIS A 18 -13.38 -1.08 -13.76
C HIS A 18 -12.55 -1.56 -14.95
N PRO A 19 -12.64 -0.87 -16.11
CA PRO A 19 -11.84 -1.22 -17.28
C PRO A 19 -10.34 -1.03 -17.02
N ALA A 20 -9.52 -1.71 -17.80
CA ALA A 20 -8.08 -1.47 -17.79
C ALA A 20 -7.79 0.00 -18.12
N MET A 21 -6.83 0.59 -17.42
CA MET A 21 -6.47 1.99 -17.55
C MET A 21 -4.97 2.12 -17.81
N THR A 22 -4.57 3.03 -18.68
CA THR A 22 -3.18 3.46 -18.83
C THR A 22 -3.01 4.78 -18.09
N ILE A 23 -1.97 4.86 -17.25
CA ILE A 23 -1.62 6.08 -16.52
C ILE A 23 -0.29 6.58 -17.08
N GLU A 24 -0.28 7.81 -17.54
CA GLU A 24 0.93 8.55 -17.86
C GLU A 24 1.47 9.16 -16.56
N TRP A 25 2.41 8.49 -15.94
CA TRP A 25 3.02 8.99 -14.72
C TRP A 25 3.90 10.21 -15.02
N PRO A 26 3.74 11.33 -14.31
CA PRO A 26 4.67 12.43 -14.42
C PRO A 26 6.06 12.00 -13.93
N ILE A 27 7.10 12.75 -14.36
CA ILE A 27 8.45 12.54 -13.85
C ILE A 27 8.46 12.87 -12.35
N PRO A 28 8.89 11.93 -11.47
CA PRO A 28 8.99 12.23 -10.05
C PRO A 28 9.89 13.42 -9.76
N ARG A 29 9.40 14.40 -8.99
CA ARG A 29 10.14 15.60 -8.64
C ARG A 29 11.18 15.29 -7.57
N THR A 30 12.47 15.34 -7.92
CA THR A 30 13.58 15.35 -6.97
C THR A 30 13.85 16.77 -6.49
N VAL A 31 14.14 16.92 -5.20
CA VAL A 31 14.53 18.22 -4.66
C VAL A 31 16.04 18.42 -4.74
N PRO A 32 16.55 19.68 -4.86
CA PRO A 32 17.97 19.96 -4.99
C PRO A 32 18.79 19.35 -3.85
N GLY A 33 19.99 18.87 -4.19
CA GLY A 33 20.95 18.30 -3.24
C GLY A 33 20.90 16.79 -3.05
N GLY A 34 19.88 16.11 -3.60
CA GLY A 34 19.86 14.64 -3.59
C GLY A 34 20.74 14.02 -4.68
N PRO A 35 21.09 12.73 -4.58
CA PRO A 35 21.86 12.00 -5.59
C PRO A 35 21.09 11.78 -6.92
N GLY A 36 20.29 12.66 -7.34
CA GLY A 36 19.67 12.90 -8.63
C GLY A 36 19.29 11.69 -9.50
N THR A 37 19.65 11.78 -10.73
CA THR A 37 19.28 10.98 -11.89
C THR A 37 19.14 9.45 -11.74
N PRO A 38 20.00 8.70 -11.02
CA PRO A 38 19.83 7.25 -10.90
C PRO A 38 18.52 6.84 -10.21
N LEU A 39 18.12 7.57 -9.19
CA LEU A 39 16.90 7.27 -8.43
C LEU A 39 15.65 7.51 -9.28
N GLN A 40 15.61 8.55 -10.10
CA GLN A 40 14.50 8.82 -11.03
C GLN A 40 14.37 7.71 -12.07
N ILE A 41 15.48 7.18 -12.58
CA ILE A 41 15.50 6.08 -13.53
C ILE A 41 14.93 4.82 -12.87
N ASP A 42 15.33 4.53 -11.64
CA ASP A 42 14.87 3.34 -10.94
C ASP A 42 13.39 3.45 -10.54
N PHE A 43 12.92 4.64 -10.13
CA PHE A 43 11.48 4.88 -9.97
C PHE A 43 10.73 4.60 -11.28
N GLY A 44 11.22 5.13 -12.41
CA GLY A 44 10.60 4.93 -13.71
C GLY A 44 10.47 3.46 -14.12
N ARG A 45 11.47 2.64 -13.78
CA ARG A 45 11.46 1.19 -14.07
C ARG A 45 10.42 0.42 -13.26
N LEU A 46 10.08 0.89 -12.06
CA LEU A 46 9.13 0.25 -11.15
C LEU A 46 7.69 0.76 -11.35
N LEU A 47 7.52 1.87 -12.04
CA LEU A 47 6.20 2.40 -12.35
C LEU A 47 5.47 1.49 -13.35
N GLN A 48 4.31 0.99 -12.94
CA GLN A 48 3.42 0.26 -13.82
C GLN A 48 2.53 1.23 -14.59
N PRO A 49 2.71 1.37 -15.91
CA PRO A 49 1.91 2.33 -16.70
C PRO A 49 0.47 1.86 -16.90
N ARG A 50 0.20 0.59 -16.62
CA ARG A 50 -1.10 -0.02 -16.86
C ARG A 50 -1.68 -0.62 -15.57
N ILE A 51 -2.84 -0.12 -15.18
CA ILE A 51 -3.71 -0.83 -14.24
C ILE A 51 -4.55 -1.81 -15.06
N PRO A 52 -4.52 -3.11 -14.73
CA PRO A 52 -5.33 -4.10 -15.44
C PRO A 52 -6.83 -3.88 -15.21
N GLU A 53 -7.68 -4.56 -15.96
CA GLU A 53 -9.10 -4.63 -15.66
C GLU A 53 -9.30 -5.15 -14.24
N LEU A 54 -10.06 -4.41 -13.43
CA LEU A 54 -10.36 -4.75 -12.04
C LEU A 54 -11.74 -5.39 -11.94
N GLY A 55 -11.88 -6.27 -10.97
CA GLY A 55 -13.17 -6.92 -10.75
C GLY A 55 -13.12 -7.96 -9.64
N VAL A 56 -14.19 -8.74 -9.58
CA VAL A 56 -14.38 -9.80 -8.60
C VAL A 56 -14.48 -11.14 -9.29
N PHE A 57 -13.73 -12.09 -8.78
CA PHE A 57 -13.68 -13.46 -9.26
C PHE A 57 -14.48 -14.38 -8.34
N GLU A 58 -15.39 -15.18 -8.90
CA GLU A 58 -16.14 -16.20 -8.18
C GLU A 58 -15.73 -17.58 -8.69
N ILE A 59 -15.25 -18.43 -7.80
CA ILE A 59 -14.73 -19.75 -8.15
C ILE A 59 -15.05 -20.78 -7.06
N ALA A 60 -15.37 -22.00 -7.48
CA ALA A 60 -15.46 -23.19 -6.63
C ALA A 60 -14.19 -24.04 -6.76
N GLY A 61 -13.86 -24.78 -5.69
CA GLY A 61 -12.73 -25.71 -5.71
C GLY A 61 -11.34 -25.05 -5.77
N ALA A 62 -11.25 -23.75 -5.50
CA ALA A 62 -9.97 -23.06 -5.46
C ALA A 62 -9.23 -23.28 -4.14
N THR A 63 -7.92 -23.09 -4.17
CA THR A 63 -7.07 -22.98 -2.97
C THR A 63 -6.71 -21.52 -2.74
N LEU A 64 -6.91 -21.03 -1.52
CA LEU A 64 -6.50 -19.72 -1.08
C LEU A 64 -5.33 -19.86 -0.10
N VAL A 65 -4.17 -19.34 -0.46
CA VAL A 65 -2.96 -19.45 0.36
C VAL A 65 -2.93 -18.33 1.39
N ARG A 66 -2.90 -18.68 2.68
CA ARG A 66 -2.82 -17.71 3.78
C ARG A 66 -1.37 -17.47 4.22
N PRO A 67 -1.04 -16.28 4.70
CA PRO A 67 -1.92 -15.12 4.93
C PRO A 67 -2.11 -14.22 3.70
N TRP A 68 -1.45 -14.51 2.59
CA TRP A 68 -1.28 -13.60 1.45
C TRP A 68 -2.51 -13.47 0.54
N GLY A 69 -3.44 -14.42 0.59
CA GLY A 69 -4.60 -14.40 -0.28
C GLY A 69 -4.30 -14.81 -1.73
N TRP A 70 -3.20 -15.54 -1.96
CA TRP A 70 -2.89 -16.03 -3.32
C TRP A 70 -3.91 -17.07 -3.74
N LEU A 71 -4.49 -16.82 -4.90
CA LEU A 71 -5.56 -17.64 -5.43
C LEU A 71 -5.00 -18.63 -6.46
N ILE A 72 -5.25 -19.91 -6.20
CA ILE A 72 -4.86 -21.02 -7.06
C ILE A 72 -6.13 -21.74 -7.49
N GLY A 73 -6.36 -21.81 -8.80
CA GLY A 73 -7.47 -22.56 -9.37
C GLY A 73 -7.33 -24.07 -9.17
N ALA A 74 -8.41 -24.81 -9.40
CA ALA A 74 -8.44 -26.27 -9.26
C ALA A 74 -7.40 -26.98 -10.13
N GLU A 75 -7.01 -26.36 -11.25
CA GLU A 75 -6.00 -26.86 -12.20
C GLU A 75 -4.55 -26.53 -11.77
N GLY A 76 -4.35 -25.99 -10.56
CA GLY A 76 -3.04 -25.59 -10.05
C GLY A 76 -2.50 -24.29 -10.63
N ILE A 77 -3.33 -23.49 -11.29
CA ILE A 77 -2.93 -22.22 -11.93
C ILE A 77 -3.06 -21.08 -10.92
N ILE A 78 -1.96 -20.34 -10.70
CA ILE A 78 -1.95 -19.12 -9.87
C ILE A 78 -2.56 -17.97 -10.68
N LEU A 79 -3.53 -17.28 -10.08
CA LEU A 79 -4.14 -16.11 -10.67
C LEU A 79 -3.30 -14.86 -10.37
N ALA A 80 -2.73 -14.27 -11.43
CA ALA A 80 -1.77 -13.18 -11.34
C ALA A 80 -2.31 -11.93 -10.62
N ASN A 81 -3.57 -11.58 -10.84
CA ASN A 81 -4.18 -10.37 -10.26
C ASN A 81 -4.46 -10.46 -8.75
N HIS A 82 -4.06 -11.56 -8.11
CA HIS A 82 -4.25 -11.83 -6.67
C HIS A 82 -2.92 -12.04 -5.92
N THR A 83 -1.79 -11.74 -6.54
CA THR A 83 -0.47 -11.81 -5.91
C THR A 83 0.44 -10.68 -6.36
N TRP A 84 1.20 -10.13 -5.41
CA TRP A 84 2.24 -9.12 -5.67
C TRP A 84 3.35 -9.63 -6.58
N PHE A 85 3.68 -10.91 -6.45
CA PHE A 85 4.86 -11.51 -7.07
C PHE A 85 4.74 -11.75 -8.57
N SER A 86 3.55 -11.70 -9.14
CA SER A 86 3.36 -11.87 -10.58
C SER A 86 3.58 -10.61 -11.41
N HIS A 87 3.65 -9.43 -10.80
CA HIS A 87 3.75 -8.15 -11.50
C HIS A 87 5.02 -7.36 -11.17
N GLY A 88 5.56 -7.49 -9.97
CA GLY A 88 6.66 -6.66 -9.51
C GLY A 88 8.04 -7.29 -9.73
N PHE A 89 8.11 -8.61 -9.87
CA PHE A 89 9.39 -9.32 -9.95
C PHE A 89 9.76 -9.75 -11.36
N ASP A 90 8.82 -9.82 -12.28
CA ASP A 90 9.10 -10.15 -13.69
C ASP A 90 9.90 -9.05 -14.39
N ALA A 91 9.66 -7.79 -14.07
CA ALA A 91 10.39 -6.65 -14.63
C ALA A 91 11.88 -6.62 -14.23
N THR A 92 12.27 -7.38 -13.23
CA THR A 92 13.64 -7.41 -12.67
C THR A 92 14.38 -8.71 -12.90
N GLY A 93 13.76 -9.68 -13.60
CA GLY A 93 14.37 -10.98 -13.89
C GLY A 93 14.62 -11.86 -12.67
N CYS A 94 14.06 -11.47 -11.53
CA CYS A 94 14.26 -12.18 -10.28
C CYS A 94 13.03 -13.00 -9.90
N HIS A 95 13.08 -14.30 -9.93
CA HIS A 95 12.33 -15.14 -8.99
C HIS A 95 11.08 -15.91 -9.43
N GLU A 96 10.67 -15.97 -10.68
CA GLU A 96 9.61 -16.90 -11.09
C GLU A 96 9.85 -18.29 -10.50
N GLY A 97 11.07 -18.83 -10.64
CA GLY A 97 11.41 -20.13 -10.11
C GLY A 97 11.46 -20.22 -8.57
N ARG A 98 11.77 -19.13 -7.85
CA ARG A 98 11.75 -19.12 -6.38
C ARG A 98 10.32 -19.01 -5.86
N PHE A 99 9.51 -18.15 -6.46
CA PHE A 99 8.11 -18.01 -6.12
C PHE A 99 7.34 -19.31 -6.37
N ALA A 100 7.50 -19.93 -7.54
CA ALA A 100 6.85 -21.20 -7.84
C ALA A 100 7.26 -22.31 -6.86
N ARG A 101 8.56 -22.43 -6.52
CA ARG A 101 9.04 -23.41 -5.52
C ARG A 101 8.49 -23.11 -4.11
N PHE A 102 8.38 -21.84 -3.74
CA PHE A 102 7.81 -21.47 -2.45
C PHE A 102 6.33 -21.81 -2.38
N VAL A 103 5.55 -21.51 -3.42
CA VAL A 103 4.13 -21.87 -3.50
C VAL A 103 3.96 -23.39 -3.46
N ASP A 104 4.75 -24.13 -4.22
CA ASP A 104 4.73 -25.61 -4.22
C ASP A 104 5.03 -26.18 -2.82
N HIS A 105 6.03 -25.62 -2.13
CA HIS A 105 6.35 -26.00 -0.75
C HIS A 105 5.17 -25.76 0.21
N VAL A 106 4.51 -24.58 0.11
CA VAL A 106 3.34 -24.27 0.94
C VAL A 106 2.18 -25.23 0.62
N LEU A 107 1.94 -25.50 -0.67
CA LEU A 107 0.86 -26.41 -1.07
C LEU A 107 1.06 -27.85 -0.58
N ARG A 108 2.30 -28.32 -0.53
CA ARG A 108 2.60 -29.69 -0.09
C ARG A 108 2.62 -29.86 1.42
N ASN A 109 3.12 -28.86 2.14
CA ASN A 109 3.47 -29.01 3.56
C ASN A 109 2.55 -28.24 4.51
N ALA A 110 1.74 -27.30 4.00
CA ALA A 110 0.89 -26.50 4.84
C ALA A 110 -0.47 -27.17 5.09
N GLU A 111 -0.98 -26.97 6.30
CA GLU A 111 -2.32 -27.41 6.69
C GLU A 111 -3.39 -26.85 5.72
N ALA A 112 -4.35 -27.69 5.41
CA ALA A 112 -5.52 -27.35 4.59
C ALA A 112 -6.76 -27.25 5.46
N THR A 113 -7.36 -26.06 5.54
CA THR A 113 -8.56 -25.81 6.33
C THR A 113 -9.76 -25.66 5.39
N PRO A 114 -10.75 -26.57 5.41
CA PRO A 114 -11.98 -26.40 4.67
C PRO A 114 -12.78 -25.19 5.17
N LEU A 115 -13.37 -24.43 4.27
CA LEU A 115 -14.29 -23.34 4.58
C LEU A 115 -15.64 -23.60 3.89
N PRO A 116 -16.66 -24.00 4.66
CA PRO A 116 -17.98 -24.27 4.12
C PRO A 116 -18.67 -22.98 3.68
N GLY A 117 -19.57 -23.12 2.70
CA GLY A 117 -20.36 -22.01 2.17
C GLY A 117 -19.55 -21.03 1.31
N THR A 118 -19.94 -19.77 1.32
CA THR A 118 -19.33 -18.72 0.50
C THR A 118 -18.35 -17.88 1.29
N THR A 119 -17.10 -17.86 0.88
CA THR A 119 -16.02 -17.08 1.51
C THR A 119 -15.67 -15.87 0.64
N LEU A 120 -15.70 -14.66 1.22
CA LEU A 120 -15.09 -13.46 0.64
C LEU A 120 -13.68 -13.29 1.19
N SER A 121 -12.68 -13.11 0.31
CA SER A 121 -11.30 -12.87 0.73
C SER A 121 -10.87 -11.43 0.43
N LEU A 122 -10.54 -10.70 1.48
CA LEU A 122 -9.82 -9.42 1.43
C LEU A 122 -8.33 -9.57 1.78
N LEU A 123 -7.83 -10.80 1.85
CA LEU A 123 -6.41 -11.06 2.14
C LEU A 123 -5.51 -10.48 1.06
N SER A 124 -4.37 -9.95 1.47
CA SER A 124 -3.36 -9.38 0.59
C SER A 124 -1.96 -9.63 1.13
N ASP A 125 -0.98 -9.64 0.23
CA ASP A 125 0.43 -9.77 0.59
C ASP A 125 0.81 -8.70 1.62
N PHE A 126 1.56 -9.10 2.65
CA PHE A 126 2.08 -8.23 3.72
C PHE A 126 1.04 -7.52 4.61
N ALA A 127 -0.26 -7.67 4.35
CA ALA A 127 -1.29 -6.85 4.99
C ALA A 127 -1.52 -7.18 6.48
N SER A 128 -1.13 -8.38 6.96
CA SER A 128 -1.27 -8.76 8.37
C SER A 128 -0.21 -8.14 9.30
N ASP A 129 0.87 -7.57 8.72
CA ASP A 129 1.99 -6.98 9.48
C ASP A 129 2.43 -5.59 8.97
N ASN A 130 1.75 -5.07 7.94
CA ASN A 130 2.08 -3.78 7.34
C ASN A 130 0.83 -2.95 7.07
N TYR A 131 0.73 -1.82 7.75
CA TYR A 131 -0.41 -0.91 7.67
C TYR A 131 -0.69 -0.39 6.25
N CYS A 132 0.34 -0.13 5.45
CA CYS A 132 0.17 0.33 4.07
C CYS A 132 -0.60 -0.71 3.24
N HIS A 133 -0.17 -1.97 3.28
CA HIS A 133 -0.83 -3.06 2.57
C HIS A 133 -2.21 -3.40 3.16
N PHE A 134 -2.36 -3.27 4.49
CA PHE A 134 -3.65 -3.43 5.12
C PHE A 134 -4.68 -2.42 4.60
N LEU A 135 -4.31 -1.14 4.58
CA LEU A 135 -5.20 -0.05 4.16
C LEU A 135 -5.44 -0.04 2.65
N LEU A 136 -4.35 -0.01 1.88
CA LEU A 136 -4.40 0.29 0.45
C LEU A 136 -4.65 -0.94 -0.43
N ASP A 137 -4.18 -2.11 -0.01
CA ASP A 137 -4.29 -3.34 -0.81
C ASP A 137 -5.41 -4.27 -0.31
N ALA A 138 -5.66 -4.34 1.01
CA ALA A 138 -6.68 -5.21 1.55
C ALA A 138 -8.04 -4.51 1.70
N LEU A 139 -8.14 -3.45 2.52
CA LEU A 139 -9.43 -2.80 2.75
C LEU A 139 -10.00 -2.13 1.49
N ALA A 140 -9.15 -1.54 0.66
CA ALA A 140 -9.61 -0.88 -0.57
C ALA A 140 -10.20 -1.86 -1.60
N ARG A 141 -9.97 -3.18 -1.49
CA ARG A 141 -10.65 -4.20 -2.32
C ARG A 141 -12.17 -4.20 -2.13
N LEU A 142 -12.66 -3.70 -1.00
CA LEU A 142 -14.10 -3.59 -0.77
C LEU A 142 -14.79 -2.71 -1.81
N ALA A 143 -14.09 -1.74 -2.39
CA ALA A 143 -14.59 -0.95 -3.51
C ALA A 143 -15.05 -1.82 -4.70
N LEU A 144 -14.29 -2.88 -5.00
CA LEU A 144 -14.60 -3.80 -6.09
C LEU A 144 -15.78 -4.71 -5.73
N VAL A 145 -15.86 -5.13 -4.47
CA VAL A 145 -16.98 -5.94 -3.95
C VAL A 145 -18.31 -5.19 -4.09
N GLU A 146 -18.31 -3.91 -3.70
CA GLU A 146 -19.46 -3.02 -3.82
C GLU A 146 -19.83 -2.74 -5.28
N ALA A 147 -18.83 -2.40 -6.11
CA ALA A 147 -19.05 -2.13 -7.52
C ALA A 147 -19.54 -3.37 -8.30
N ALA A 148 -19.18 -4.57 -7.87
CA ALA A 148 -19.66 -5.82 -8.43
C ALA A 148 -21.09 -6.20 -7.97
N GLY A 149 -21.68 -5.44 -7.04
CA GLY A 149 -22.98 -5.74 -6.46
C GLY A 149 -23.01 -7.07 -5.71
N ILE A 150 -21.94 -7.39 -4.98
CA ILE A 150 -21.89 -8.59 -4.15
C ILE A 150 -22.75 -8.37 -2.90
N ASP A 151 -23.76 -9.20 -2.75
CA ASP A 151 -24.61 -9.23 -1.56
C ASP A 151 -23.88 -9.95 -0.41
N LEU A 152 -23.46 -9.17 0.61
CA LEU A 152 -22.75 -9.69 1.79
C LEU A 152 -23.63 -10.60 2.66
N ASP A 153 -24.94 -10.57 2.52
CA ASP A 153 -25.83 -11.50 3.24
C ASP A 153 -25.65 -12.94 2.75
N THR A 154 -25.26 -13.11 1.49
CA THR A 154 -24.97 -14.43 0.88
C THR A 154 -23.58 -14.97 1.23
N VAL A 155 -22.73 -14.17 1.84
CA VAL A 155 -21.39 -14.55 2.28
C VAL A 155 -21.44 -15.17 3.67
N THR A 156 -20.82 -16.33 3.85
CA THR A 156 -20.73 -17.02 5.12
C THR A 156 -19.54 -16.54 5.95
N THR A 157 -18.40 -16.31 5.30
CA THR A 157 -17.13 -15.95 5.96
C THR A 157 -16.44 -14.83 5.19
N ILE A 158 -15.93 -13.83 5.90
CA ILE A 158 -15.12 -12.74 5.34
C ILE A 158 -13.72 -12.84 5.93
N LEU A 159 -12.75 -13.24 5.13
CA LEU A 159 -11.35 -13.31 5.54
C LEU A 159 -10.70 -11.92 5.38
N VAL A 160 -10.17 -11.41 6.47
CA VAL A 160 -9.48 -10.10 6.52
C VAL A 160 -8.10 -10.29 7.15
N PRO A 161 -7.04 -9.61 6.67
CA PRO A 161 -5.77 -9.62 7.39
C PRO A 161 -5.96 -9.11 8.81
N LYS A 162 -5.26 -9.69 9.79
CA LYS A 162 -5.30 -9.16 11.15
C LYS A 162 -4.85 -7.71 11.17
N PRO A 163 -5.63 -6.80 11.78
CA PRO A 163 -5.21 -5.40 11.91
C PRO A 163 -3.89 -5.28 12.67
N CYS A 164 -2.90 -4.66 12.05
CA CYS A 164 -1.54 -4.53 12.59
C CYS A 164 -1.36 -3.38 13.59
N SER A 165 -2.40 -2.58 13.83
CA SER A 165 -2.41 -1.46 14.78
C SER A 165 -3.83 -1.16 15.26
N GLU A 166 -3.94 -0.33 16.31
CA GLU A 166 -5.23 0.13 16.83
C GLU A 166 -6.00 0.95 15.78
N ASN A 167 -5.30 1.83 15.06
CA ASN A 167 -5.92 2.59 13.96
C ASN A 167 -6.43 1.65 12.84
N ALA A 168 -5.66 0.61 12.47
CA ALA A 168 -6.12 -0.38 11.50
C ALA A 168 -7.39 -1.10 11.97
N ARG A 169 -7.48 -1.44 13.26
CA ARG A 169 -8.65 -2.07 13.87
C ARG A 169 -9.88 -1.15 13.82
N ARG A 170 -9.70 0.14 14.12
CA ARG A 170 -10.79 1.13 14.04
C ARG A 170 -11.29 1.33 12.61
N LEU A 171 -10.38 1.40 11.65
CA LEU A 171 -10.74 1.50 10.24
C LEU A 171 -11.53 0.27 9.76
N LEU A 172 -11.10 -0.93 10.15
CA LEU A 172 -11.85 -2.14 9.83
C LEU A 172 -13.26 -2.12 10.45
N ALA A 173 -13.36 -1.75 11.73
CA ALA A 173 -14.64 -1.71 12.44
C ALA A 173 -15.62 -0.66 11.89
N ALA A 174 -15.12 0.39 11.22
CA ALA A 174 -15.93 1.42 10.60
C ALA A 174 -16.42 1.04 9.17
N LEU A 175 -15.95 -0.07 8.61
CA LEU A 175 -16.45 -0.56 7.31
C LEU A 175 -17.81 -1.26 7.48
N PRO A 176 -18.68 -1.20 6.48
CA PRO A 176 -20.01 -1.83 6.51
C PRO A 176 -19.91 -3.35 6.27
N LEU A 177 -19.12 -4.02 7.10
CA LEU A 177 -18.97 -5.47 7.05
C LEU A 177 -19.69 -6.10 8.24
N PRO A 178 -20.45 -7.20 8.06
CA PRO A 178 -21.09 -7.93 9.15
C PRO A 178 -20.02 -8.53 10.07
N ALA A 179 -19.91 -7.99 11.28
CA ALA A 179 -18.81 -8.29 12.21
C ALA A 179 -18.74 -9.78 12.59
N GLU A 180 -19.88 -10.44 12.66
CA GLU A 180 -20.01 -11.87 12.99
C GLU A 180 -19.49 -12.80 11.89
N LYS A 181 -19.33 -12.30 10.67
CA LYS A 181 -18.78 -13.06 9.53
C LYS A 181 -17.27 -12.82 9.35
N ILE A 182 -16.68 -11.86 10.07
CA ILE A 182 -15.27 -11.51 9.92
C ILE A 182 -14.38 -12.51 10.63
N VAL A 183 -13.43 -13.08 9.90
CA VAL A 183 -12.35 -13.90 10.43
C VAL A 183 -11.02 -13.22 10.10
N THR A 184 -10.29 -12.79 11.14
CA THR A 184 -8.99 -12.15 10.98
C THR A 184 -7.88 -13.17 10.85
N ILE A 185 -6.98 -12.98 9.89
CA ILE A 185 -5.91 -13.93 9.58
C ILE A 185 -4.56 -13.35 9.96
N GLU A 186 -3.87 -14.06 10.87
CA GLU A 186 -2.51 -13.75 11.31
C GLU A 186 -1.49 -13.95 10.18
N ALA A 187 -0.33 -13.29 10.29
CA ALA A 187 0.80 -13.51 9.40
C ALA A 187 1.36 -14.94 9.49
N GLU A 188 1.23 -15.58 10.63
CA GLU A 188 1.59 -16.98 10.89
C GLU A 188 0.45 -17.69 11.67
N PRO A 189 0.29 -18.99 11.59
CA PRO A 189 1.00 -19.92 10.71
C PRO A 189 0.57 -19.80 9.25
N ARG A 190 1.49 -20.12 8.34
CA ARG A 190 1.19 -20.26 6.91
C ARG A 190 0.31 -21.49 6.68
N GLY A 191 -0.56 -21.39 5.69
CA GLY A 191 -1.47 -22.48 5.41
C GLY A 191 -2.26 -22.25 4.14
N ARG A 192 -3.29 -23.02 3.96
CA ARG A 192 -4.22 -22.90 2.84
C ARG A 192 -5.66 -23.09 3.31
N PHE A 193 -6.54 -22.30 2.74
CA PHE A 193 -7.97 -22.48 2.86
C PHE A 193 -8.52 -23.18 1.62
N LEU A 194 -9.50 -24.04 1.83
CA LEU A 194 -10.24 -24.71 0.77
C LEU A 194 -11.71 -24.25 0.85
N PRO A 195 -12.02 -23.05 0.34
CA PRO A 195 -13.38 -22.54 0.33
C PRO A 195 -14.24 -23.37 -0.65
N GLU A 196 -15.45 -23.72 -0.21
CA GLU A 196 -16.44 -24.34 -1.09
C GLU A 196 -16.76 -23.44 -2.28
N ARG A 197 -16.98 -22.15 -1.98
CA ARG A 197 -17.12 -21.08 -2.97
C ARG A 197 -16.33 -19.86 -2.53
N LEU A 198 -15.46 -19.37 -3.39
CA LEU A 198 -14.63 -18.19 -3.12
C LEU A 198 -15.08 -17.00 -3.94
N ILE A 199 -15.20 -15.85 -3.27
CA ILE A 199 -15.32 -14.52 -3.86
C ILE A 199 -14.00 -13.80 -3.60
N ALA A 200 -13.26 -13.45 -4.66
CA ALA A 200 -11.94 -12.83 -4.57
C ALA A 200 -11.88 -11.58 -5.46
N PRO A 201 -11.89 -10.38 -4.89
CA PRO A 201 -11.57 -9.17 -5.63
C PRO A 201 -10.08 -9.12 -6.00
N THR A 202 -9.76 -8.54 -7.16
CA THR A 202 -8.37 -8.28 -7.56
C THR A 202 -7.72 -7.23 -6.64
N PHE A 203 -6.44 -6.94 -6.84
CA PHE A 203 -5.87 -5.70 -6.29
C PHE A 203 -6.67 -4.49 -6.79
N PRO A 204 -6.81 -3.44 -5.98
CA PRO A 204 -7.52 -2.22 -6.38
C PRO A 204 -6.66 -1.27 -7.25
N GLY A 205 -5.64 -1.81 -7.88
CA GLY A 205 -4.67 -1.14 -8.75
C GLY A 205 -3.72 -2.14 -9.37
N ALA A 206 -2.51 -1.71 -9.70
CA ALA A 206 -1.37 -2.60 -9.92
C ALA A 206 -0.53 -2.68 -8.63
N PRO A 207 0.16 -3.80 -8.34
CA PRO A 207 0.98 -3.91 -7.15
C PRO A 207 1.99 -2.76 -7.03
N GLY A 208 1.94 -2.00 -5.94
CA GLY A 208 2.79 -0.84 -5.71
C GLY A 208 2.50 0.41 -6.53
N CYS A 209 1.48 0.36 -7.39
CA CYS A 209 1.05 1.51 -8.19
C CYS A 209 -0.45 1.72 -8.02
N TYR A 210 -0.80 2.78 -7.30
CA TYR A 210 -2.19 3.07 -6.95
C TYR A 210 -2.84 4.00 -7.97
N GLY A 211 -4.04 3.63 -8.42
CA GLY A 211 -4.89 4.46 -9.25
C GLY A 211 -5.92 5.25 -8.43
N PRO A 212 -6.75 6.09 -9.08
CA PRO A 212 -7.70 6.98 -8.41
C PRO A 212 -8.79 6.24 -7.60
N LEU A 213 -9.03 4.95 -7.86
CA LEU A 213 -10.01 4.15 -7.13
C LEU A 213 -9.73 4.12 -5.62
N VAL A 214 -8.46 3.92 -5.23
CA VAL A 214 -8.06 3.76 -3.82
C VAL A 214 -8.36 5.01 -3.00
N PRO A 215 -7.85 6.22 -3.36
CA PRO A 215 -8.18 7.42 -2.60
C PRO A 215 -9.67 7.80 -2.69
N ALA A 216 -10.33 7.59 -3.81
CA ALA A 216 -11.76 7.87 -3.94
C ALA A 216 -12.59 7.04 -2.96
N PHE A 217 -12.34 5.73 -2.92
CA PHE A 217 -13.04 4.82 -2.01
C PHE A 217 -12.76 5.15 -0.53
N LEU A 218 -11.48 5.25 -0.15
CA LEU A 218 -11.11 5.43 1.25
C LEU A 218 -11.59 6.80 1.80
N ARG A 219 -11.49 7.87 1.02
CA ARG A 219 -12.03 9.17 1.43
C ARG A 219 -13.56 9.16 1.57
N ALA A 220 -14.27 8.45 0.70
CA ALA A 220 -15.71 8.31 0.81
C ALA A 220 -16.13 7.49 2.04
N ARG A 221 -15.34 6.48 2.41
CA ARG A 221 -15.61 5.64 3.59
C ARG A 221 -15.24 6.30 4.92
N PHE A 222 -14.20 7.11 4.91
CA PHE A 222 -13.70 7.80 6.09
C PHE A 222 -13.71 9.32 5.87
N PRO A 223 -14.92 9.93 5.67
CA PRO A 223 -15.02 11.35 5.40
C PRO A 223 -14.51 12.18 6.57
N ARG A 224 -13.74 13.21 6.29
CA ARG A 224 -13.23 14.15 7.29
C ARG A 224 -13.47 15.58 6.83
N PRO A 225 -13.73 16.51 7.79
CA PRO A 225 -13.85 17.92 7.47
C PRO A 225 -12.60 18.45 6.79
N THR A 226 -12.79 19.22 5.73
CA THR A 226 -11.69 19.95 5.10
C THR A 226 -11.40 21.21 5.94
N PRO A 227 -10.16 21.40 6.44
CA PRO A 227 -9.80 22.62 7.15
C PRO A 227 -9.93 23.84 6.24
N ALA A 228 -10.16 25.00 6.86
CA ALA A 228 -10.09 26.27 6.12
C ALA A 228 -8.68 26.44 5.52
N ALA A 229 -8.61 26.94 4.29
CA ALA A 229 -7.36 27.13 3.57
C ALA A 229 -6.32 27.92 4.42
N GLY A 230 -5.08 27.44 4.44
CA GLY A 230 -3.96 28.09 5.15
C GLY A 230 -3.89 27.86 6.66
N ARG A 231 -4.82 27.08 7.27
CA ARG A 231 -4.83 26.80 8.72
C ARG A 231 -4.41 25.36 9.05
N GLY A 232 -3.89 24.61 8.10
CA GLY A 232 -3.49 23.24 8.32
C GLY A 232 -2.17 23.11 9.09
N MET A 233 -2.03 22.00 9.78
CA MET A 233 -0.86 21.61 10.53
C MET A 233 0.23 21.06 9.58
N ARG A 234 1.50 21.43 9.77
CA ARG A 234 2.63 20.75 9.11
C ARG A 234 2.94 19.49 9.86
N LEU A 235 2.88 18.33 9.19
CA LEU A 235 3.18 17.04 9.80
C LEU A 235 4.55 16.52 9.36
N TYR A 236 5.37 16.13 10.30
CA TYR A 236 6.51 15.27 10.07
C TYR A 236 6.21 13.87 10.56
N VAL A 237 5.97 12.94 9.63
CA VAL A 237 5.71 11.53 9.94
C VAL A 237 7.01 10.88 10.34
N ASP A 238 7.21 10.72 11.64
CA ASP A 238 8.42 10.18 12.22
C ASP A 238 8.52 8.67 11.97
N ARG A 239 9.75 8.19 11.95
CA ARG A 239 10.04 6.79 11.75
C ARG A 239 10.79 6.22 12.94
N THR A 240 10.05 5.61 13.85
CA THR A 240 10.59 4.93 15.03
C THR A 240 10.86 3.43 14.80
N ALA A 241 10.59 2.93 13.59
CA ALA A 241 10.71 1.52 13.23
C ALA A 241 12.16 1.01 13.30
N LYS A 242 12.34 -0.23 13.76
CA LYS A 242 13.66 -0.90 13.83
C LYS A 242 14.30 -1.15 12.47
N ARG A 243 13.50 -1.29 11.41
CA ARG A 243 13.99 -1.42 10.03
C ARG A 243 14.18 -0.05 9.41
N ARG A 244 15.29 0.18 8.75
CA ARG A 244 15.67 1.47 8.16
C ARG A 244 15.61 2.62 9.18
N PRO A 245 16.32 2.53 10.31
CA PRO A 245 16.34 3.63 11.26
C PRO A 245 17.01 4.85 10.63
N LEU A 246 16.55 6.03 11.00
CA LEU A 246 17.18 7.29 10.60
C LEU A 246 18.35 7.56 11.55
N GLU A 247 19.61 7.52 11.04
CA GLU A 247 20.82 7.65 11.85
C GLU A 247 20.92 9.00 12.57
N ASN A 248 20.59 10.07 11.85
CA ASN A 248 20.61 11.43 12.39
C ASN A 248 19.23 11.97 12.73
N ARG A 249 18.37 11.10 13.29
CA ARG A 249 16.99 11.45 13.62
C ARG A 249 16.88 12.75 14.42
N ASP A 250 17.69 12.95 15.45
CA ASP A 250 17.61 14.13 16.30
C ASP A 250 17.94 15.43 15.56
N GLU A 251 18.92 15.39 14.64
CA GLU A 251 19.23 16.52 13.75
C GLU A 251 18.02 16.85 12.84
N VAL A 252 17.38 15.82 12.27
CA VAL A 252 16.17 15.98 11.43
C VAL A 252 15.02 16.54 12.24
N LEU A 253 14.76 15.99 13.44
CA LEU A 253 13.70 16.49 14.32
C LEU A 253 13.92 17.96 14.69
N ALA A 254 15.15 18.35 15.02
CA ALA A 254 15.49 19.75 15.31
C ALA A 254 15.17 20.69 14.12
N VAL A 255 15.46 20.25 12.90
CA VAL A 255 15.10 21.01 11.69
C VAL A 255 13.58 21.10 11.55
N MET A 256 12.85 19.98 11.70
CA MET A 256 11.40 19.94 11.54
C MET A 256 10.69 20.86 12.56
N VAL A 257 11.08 20.78 13.83
CA VAL A 257 10.54 21.65 14.89
C VAL A 257 10.80 23.12 14.58
N LYS A 258 12.03 23.47 14.16
CA LYS A 258 12.39 24.84 13.75
C LYS A 258 11.52 25.37 12.61
N HIS A 259 11.09 24.51 11.69
CA HIS A 259 10.22 24.84 10.56
C HIS A 259 8.73 24.71 10.89
N GLY A 260 8.36 24.54 12.16
CA GLY A 260 6.98 24.51 12.64
C GLY A 260 6.25 23.21 12.33
N PHE A 261 6.96 22.11 12.12
CA PHE A 261 6.35 20.80 11.98
C PHE A 261 6.01 20.21 13.35
N ARG A 262 4.83 19.62 13.44
CA ARG A 262 4.47 18.69 14.49
C ARG A 262 5.11 17.34 14.20
N ILE A 263 5.86 16.82 15.16
CA ILE A 263 6.39 15.45 15.09
C ILE A 263 5.23 14.49 15.31
N TYR A 264 5.04 13.57 14.37
CA TYR A 264 3.89 12.70 14.28
C TYR A 264 4.34 11.24 14.28
N ASP A 265 4.14 10.56 15.41
CA ASP A 265 4.26 9.10 15.45
C ASP A 265 2.85 8.52 15.22
N PRO A 266 2.63 7.74 14.14
CA PRO A 266 1.31 7.15 13.87
C PRO A 266 0.78 6.27 15.01
N SER A 267 1.65 5.72 15.87
CA SER A 267 1.23 4.86 16.98
C SER A 267 0.51 5.62 18.10
N ASP A 268 0.75 6.94 18.20
CA ASP A 268 0.22 7.79 19.28
C ASP A 268 -1.09 8.49 18.89
N HIS A 269 -1.62 8.22 17.71
CA HIS A 269 -2.77 8.92 17.15
C HIS A 269 -3.95 8.00 16.85
N ASP A 270 -5.12 8.42 17.36
CA ASP A 270 -6.36 7.67 17.30
C ASP A 270 -7.13 7.82 15.98
N ASP A 271 -7.05 9.00 15.35
CA ASP A 271 -7.74 9.31 14.09
C ASP A 271 -6.75 9.83 13.05
N GLN A 272 -5.90 8.92 12.56
CA GLN A 272 -4.92 9.25 11.53
C GLN A 272 -5.56 9.83 10.25
N PRO A 273 -6.73 9.35 9.76
CA PRO A 273 -7.44 10.00 8.67
C PRO A 273 -7.73 11.47 8.90
N ALA A 274 -8.16 11.87 10.11
CA ALA A 274 -8.44 13.26 10.43
C ALA A 274 -7.17 14.12 10.46
N ASP A 275 -6.08 13.59 11.04
CA ASP A 275 -4.81 14.30 11.11
C ASP A 275 -4.25 14.60 9.70
N PHE A 276 -4.28 13.61 8.80
CA PHE A 276 -3.81 13.80 7.42
C PHE A 276 -4.75 14.66 6.58
N ALA A 277 -6.06 14.57 6.80
CA ALA A 277 -7.03 15.48 6.17
C ALA A 277 -6.83 16.94 6.57
N ALA A 278 -6.35 17.18 7.81
CA ALA A 278 -6.06 18.50 8.33
C ALA A 278 -4.65 19.00 8.03
N ALA A 279 -3.78 18.15 7.47
CA ALA A 279 -2.40 18.54 7.17
C ALA A 279 -2.33 19.54 6.01
N SER A 280 -1.57 20.62 6.19
CA SER A 280 -1.23 21.56 5.11
C SER A 280 0.03 21.19 4.36
N VAL A 281 0.92 20.42 4.98
CA VAL A 281 2.15 19.85 4.41
C VAL A 281 2.45 18.55 5.14
N VAL A 282 2.90 17.54 4.41
CA VAL A 282 3.36 16.28 5.00
C VAL A 282 4.81 16.03 4.59
N VAL A 283 5.68 15.81 5.57
CA VAL A 283 7.05 15.34 5.36
C VAL A 283 7.21 14.00 6.08
N GLY A 284 7.88 13.03 5.48
CA GLY A 284 8.11 11.77 6.18
C GLY A 284 9.08 10.85 5.46
N ALA A 285 9.71 9.96 6.23
CA ALA A 285 10.56 8.91 5.66
C ALA A 285 9.71 7.83 4.99
N HIS A 286 10.21 7.29 3.87
CA HIS A 286 9.57 6.16 3.17
C HIS A 286 9.17 5.05 4.14
N GLY A 287 7.88 4.82 4.33
CA GLY A 287 7.36 3.85 5.29
C GLY A 287 5.84 3.87 5.43
N ALA A 288 5.31 2.83 6.07
CA ALA A 288 3.87 2.55 6.14
C ALA A 288 2.99 3.71 6.67
N GLY A 289 3.55 4.59 7.53
CA GLY A 289 2.84 5.78 8.02
C GLY A 289 2.39 6.74 6.91
N LEU A 290 3.12 6.77 5.76
CA LEU A 290 2.75 7.58 4.60
C LEU A 290 1.54 7.02 3.82
N ALA A 291 1.04 5.83 4.14
CA ALA A 291 -0.21 5.33 3.54
C ALA A 291 -1.39 6.27 3.81
N ASN A 292 -1.36 7.00 4.93
CA ASN A 292 -2.38 7.98 5.30
C ASN A 292 -2.42 9.22 4.38
N LEU A 293 -1.44 9.41 3.48
CA LEU A 293 -1.51 10.41 2.41
C LEU A 293 -2.79 10.29 1.59
N VAL A 294 -3.39 9.10 1.55
CA VAL A 294 -4.68 8.85 0.89
C VAL A 294 -5.78 9.78 1.41
N PHE A 295 -5.70 10.24 2.67
CA PHE A 295 -6.66 11.13 3.31
C PHE A 295 -6.33 12.62 3.19
N SER A 296 -5.10 12.97 2.79
CA SER A 296 -4.70 14.37 2.61
C SER A 296 -5.49 15.06 1.50
N GLN A 297 -5.70 16.37 1.64
CA GLN A 297 -6.45 17.16 0.65
C GLN A 297 -5.67 17.28 -0.66
N PRO A 298 -6.35 17.31 -1.83
CA PRO A 298 -5.70 17.60 -3.10
C PRO A 298 -4.88 18.90 -3.03
N GLY A 299 -3.71 18.90 -3.64
CA GLY A 299 -2.76 20.01 -3.63
C GLY A 299 -1.87 20.07 -2.37
N THR A 300 -2.06 19.20 -1.36
CA THR A 300 -1.16 19.16 -0.21
C THR A 300 0.27 18.82 -0.65
N PRO A 301 1.28 19.66 -0.33
CA PRO A 301 2.67 19.35 -0.58
C PRO A 301 3.14 18.15 0.27
N VAL A 302 3.86 17.23 -0.37
CA VAL A 302 4.44 16.06 0.25
C VAL A 302 5.92 15.99 -0.05
N LEU A 303 6.76 15.87 0.97
CA LEU A 303 8.19 15.59 0.82
C LEU A 303 8.49 14.20 1.41
N GLU A 304 8.81 13.27 0.54
CA GLU A 304 9.21 11.92 0.92
C GLU A 304 10.73 11.82 1.05
N LEU A 305 11.23 11.37 2.21
CA LEU A 305 12.65 11.07 2.44
C LEU A 305 12.89 9.62 2.02
N VAL A 306 13.57 9.41 0.88
CA VAL A 306 13.68 8.08 0.25
C VAL A 306 15.10 7.54 0.41
N PRO A 307 15.31 6.45 1.18
CA PRO A 307 16.60 5.76 1.20
C PRO A 307 16.96 5.23 -0.19
N THR A 308 18.19 5.47 -0.65
CA THR A 308 18.64 5.12 -2.00
C THR A 308 18.68 3.62 -2.28
N ASP A 309 18.61 2.79 -1.25
CA ASP A 309 18.52 1.33 -1.32
C ASP A 309 17.08 0.78 -1.17
N GLN A 310 16.08 1.66 -1.00
CA GLN A 310 14.67 1.30 -0.83
C GLN A 310 13.79 2.11 -1.78
N ILE A 311 13.96 1.87 -3.07
CA ILE A 311 13.27 2.62 -4.11
C ILE A 311 11.99 1.89 -4.50
N HIS A 312 10.85 2.39 -4.02
CA HIS A 312 9.53 1.90 -4.42
C HIS A 312 8.58 3.07 -4.65
N PRO A 313 7.80 3.08 -5.74
CA PRO A 313 6.98 4.22 -6.13
C PRO A 313 5.64 4.32 -5.40
N TYR A 314 5.46 3.62 -4.28
CA TYR A 314 4.16 3.51 -3.59
C TYR A 314 3.53 4.85 -3.27
N TYR A 315 4.28 5.72 -2.58
CA TYR A 315 3.73 6.99 -2.11
C TYR A 315 3.74 8.05 -3.20
N PHE A 316 4.62 7.94 -4.19
CA PHE A 316 4.53 8.76 -5.40
C PHE A 316 3.23 8.47 -6.17
N THR A 317 2.95 7.20 -6.48
CA THR A 317 1.73 6.83 -7.21
C THR A 317 0.46 7.12 -6.42
N LEU A 318 0.49 6.88 -5.09
CA LEU A 318 -0.59 7.24 -4.19
C LEU A 318 -0.85 8.75 -4.17
N ALA A 319 0.21 9.54 -4.08
CA ALA A 319 0.14 10.99 -4.09
C ALA A 319 -0.45 11.51 -5.42
N GLN A 320 0.01 10.98 -6.56
CA GLN A 320 -0.56 11.32 -7.86
C GLN A 320 -2.06 10.96 -7.94
N ALA A 321 -2.42 9.75 -7.51
CA ALA A 321 -3.81 9.30 -7.48
C ALA A 321 -4.70 10.12 -6.54
N ALA A 322 -4.13 10.64 -5.46
CA ALA A 322 -4.80 11.48 -4.46
C ALA A 322 -4.80 12.98 -4.80
N GLY A 323 -4.10 13.38 -5.89
CA GLY A 323 -3.99 14.78 -6.32
C GLY A 323 -3.05 15.63 -5.46
N LEU A 324 -2.03 15.04 -4.85
CA LEU A 324 -1.06 15.71 -3.98
C LEU A 324 0.15 16.21 -4.77
N ASP A 325 0.83 17.25 -4.27
CA ASP A 325 2.08 17.78 -4.84
C ASP A 325 3.29 17.07 -4.21
N HIS A 326 3.69 15.95 -4.82
CA HIS A 326 4.75 15.08 -4.30
C HIS A 326 6.14 15.48 -4.82
N ALA A 327 7.08 15.56 -3.88
CA ALA A 327 8.51 15.60 -4.14
C ALA A 327 9.23 14.59 -3.26
N PHE A 328 10.42 14.15 -3.66
CA PHE A 328 11.24 13.29 -2.81
C PHE A 328 12.67 13.81 -2.67
N LEU A 329 13.25 13.56 -1.49
CA LEU A 329 14.64 13.79 -1.17
C LEU A 329 15.35 12.45 -1.07
N PRO A 330 16.28 12.11 -1.97
CA PRO A 330 17.11 10.93 -1.86
C PRO A 330 18.02 11.01 -0.63
N CYS A 331 18.04 9.94 0.18
CA CYS A 331 18.80 9.86 1.43
C CYS A 331 19.79 8.70 1.34
N CYS A 332 21.05 8.95 1.74
CA CYS A 332 22.10 7.94 1.62
C CYS A 332 21.91 6.80 2.61
N SER A 333 21.92 5.55 2.15
CA SER A 333 22.07 4.38 2.99
C SER A 333 23.54 4.13 3.27
N ALA A 334 23.85 3.71 4.52
CA ALA A 334 25.23 3.43 4.95
C ALA A 334 25.82 2.21 4.22
N GLU A 335 24.96 1.25 3.87
CA GLU A 335 25.34 0.02 3.17
C GLU A 335 24.49 -0.13 1.92
N GLY A 336 25.13 -0.35 0.78
CA GLY A 336 24.42 -0.62 -0.47
C GLY A 336 23.72 -1.98 -0.44
N ARG A 337 22.55 -2.04 -1.10
CA ARG A 337 21.86 -3.31 -1.29
C ARG A 337 22.59 -4.16 -2.32
N PRO A 338 22.74 -5.49 -2.10
CA PRO A 338 23.24 -6.39 -3.12
C PRO A 338 22.37 -6.33 -4.39
N PRO A 339 22.97 -6.37 -5.60
CA PRO A 339 22.21 -6.42 -6.83
C PRO A 339 21.18 -7.56 -6.84
N GLY A 340 19.94 -7.27 -7.23
CA GLY A 340 18.87 -8.25 -7.31
C GLY A 340 18.22 -8.62 -5.97
N ASP A 341 18.55 -7.97 -4.87
CA ASP A 341 17.81 -8.10 -3.61
C ASP A 341 16.71 -7.03 -3.52
N PHE A 342 15.46 -7.46 -3.60
CA PHE A 342 14.26 -6.62 -3.49
C PHE A 342 13.55 -6.78 -2.13
N SER A 343 14.18 -7.47 -1.17
CA SER A 343 13.65 -7.52 0.19
C SER A 343 13.62 -6.10 0.80
N PRO A 344 12.71 -5.82 1.76
CA PRO A 344 12.74 -4.54 2.46
C PRO A 344 14.10 -4.29 3.09
N SER A 345 14.75 -3.15 2.75
CA SER A 345 16.06 -2.81 3.28
C SER A 345 16.05 -2.80 4.82
N PRO A 346 16.96 -3.50 5.49
CA PRO A 346 17.14 -3.39 6.94
C PRO A 346 18.05 -2.22 7.32
N TYR A 347 18.81 -1.66 6.36
CA TYR A 347 19.92 -0.75 6.62
C TYR A 347 19.48 0.61 7.10
N PRO A 348 20.23 1.24 8.01
CA PRO A 348 20.02 2.62 8.40
C PRO A 348 20.29 3.56 7.22
N PHE A 349 19.71 4.75 7.27
CA PHE A 349 19.95 5.80 6.29
C PHE A 349 20.12 7.16 6.97
N ARG A 350 20.78 8.07 6.26
CA ARG A 350 21.07 9.41 6.77
C ARG A 350 20.50 10.46 5.83
N VAL A 351 19.90 11.49 6.41
CA VAL A 351 19.42 12.69 5.70
C VAL A 351 20.49 13.76 5.74
N ASP A 352 20.88 14.28 4.59
CA ASP A 352 21.71 15.46 4.53
C ASP A 352 20.90 16.70 4.93
N ILE A 353 21.36 17.40 5.98
CA ILE A 353 20.61 18.49 6.59
C ILE A 353 20.49 19.74 5.69
N GLU A 354 21.52 20.02 4.91
CA GLU A 354 21.48 21.16 3.95
C GLU A 354 20.50 20.86 2.83
N SER A 355 20.54 19.67 2.27
CA SER A 355 19.58 19.19 1.27
C SER A 355 18.16 19.21 1.81
N LEU A 356 17.95 18.81 3.08
CA LEU A 356 16.63 18.86 3.73
C LEU A 356 16.10 20.28 3.82
N ARG A 357 16.92 21.25 4.22
CA ARG A 357 16.52 22.67 4.28
C ARG A 357 16.16 23.21 2.91
N GLY A 358 16.98 22.90 1.89
CA GLY A 358 16.68 23.26 0.50
C GLY A 358 15.38 22.65 0.00
N ALA A 359 15.12 21.38 0.36
CA ALA A 359 13.89 20.67 0.04
C ALA A 359 12.66 21.31 0.70
N LEU A 360 12.74 21.65 1.99
CA LEU A 360 11.67 22.34 2.70
C LEU A 360 11.36 23.70 2.06
N ALA A 361 12.37 24.48 1.69
CA ALA A 361 12.18 25.74 0.98
C ALA A 361 11.47 25.54 -0.37
N SER A 362 11.82 24.48 -1.12
CA SER A 362 11.23 24.19 -2.44
C SER A 362 9.75 23.81 -2.39
N ILE A 363 9.24 23.40 -1.22
CA ILE A 363 7.82 23.09 -0.97
C ILE A 363 7.12 24.18 -0.14
N GLY A 364 7.73 25.38 -0.04
CA GLY A 364 7.14 26.53 0.67
C GLY A 364 7.24 26.48 2.19
N CYS A 365 8.23 25.77 2.74
CA CYS A 365 8.42 25.60 4.19
C CYS A 365 9.75 26.20 4.69
N ASP A 366 10.14 27.36 4.21
CA ASP A 366 11.41 28.07 4.50
C ASP A 366 11.46 28.76 5.88
N GLY A 367 10.41 28.66 6.67
CA GLY A 367 10.35 29.24 8.03
C GLY A 367 9.22 28.68 8.89
N PRO A 368 9.11 29.09 10.19
CA PRO A 368 7.99 28.72 11.03
C PRO A 368 6.67 29.19 10.41
N LEU A 369 5.56 28.53 10.78
CA LEU A 369 4.22 29.00 10.41
C LEU A 369 4.08 30.46 10.88
N ARG A 370 3.86 31.38 9.94
CA ARG A 370 3.51 32.77 10.31
C ARG A 370 2.18 32.68 11.06
N GLY A 371 2.21 33.02 12.34
CA GLY A 371 1.01 33.05 13.18
C GLY A 371 -0.04 33.94 12.52
N GLY A 372 -1.21 33.37 12.23
CA GLY A 372 -2.39 34.13 11.85
C GLY A 372 -3.12 34.66 13.07
#